data_35c97e0116b9057b1654997729e716bf
#
_entry.id   35c97e0116b9057b1654997729e716bf
#
_cell.length_a   1.000
_cell.length_b   1.000
_cell.length_c   1.000
_cell.angle_alpha   90.00
_cell.angle_beta   90.00
_cell.angle_gamma   90.00
#
_symmetry.space_group_name_H-M   'P 1'
#
loop_
_entity.id
_entity.type
_entity.pdbx_description
1 polymer ?
#
loop_
_entity_poly.entity_id
_entity_poly.type
_entity_poly.pdbx_seq_one_letter_code
_entity_poly.pdbx_strand_id
1 'polypeptide(L)'
;MKTSFIMRNKENRSLKNYTLTGGNREAARAVGRCFGALFFSIFGGLWLLLSAYAFGRLDRLRIGLIAGAVLLFVATAVRLQRRGKEAGTGAFPEEQQKRDDRLFGIVNAVQGLAIFLDLSLLPKTRYGQFSFSIAALIVGLHFFALPPLYRHRANLITGALLTIWAIACALLFRGDAMIAWTALGAGVILWGSSAWALMTASRLLRRAGL
;
A
#
# COMPACT_ATOMS: atom_id res chain seq x y z
N MET A 1 10.34 36.47 -38.59
CA MET A 1 9.16 36.52 -37.70
C MET A 1 8.13 35.39 -37.88
N LYS A 2 8.18 34.56 -38.94
CA LYS A 2 7.26 33.43 -39.18
C LYS A 2 7.61 32.11 -38.45
N THR A 3 8.86 31.91 -38.07
CA THR A 3 9.34 30.64 -37.46
C THR A 3 8.89 30.42 -36.00
N SER A 4 8.76 31.53 -35.23
CA SER A 4 8.33 31.41 -33.80
C SER A 4 6.82 31.07 -33.64
N PHE A 5 6.01 31.42 -34.63
CA PHE A 5 4.56 31.14 -34.61
C PHE A 5 4.28 29.64 -34.88
N ILE A 6 5.08 29.02 -35.76
CA ILE A 6 4.94 27.59 -36.11
C ILE A 6 5.38 26.67 -34.96
N MET A 7 6.43 27.05 -34.23
CA MET A 7 6.90 26.32 -33.06
C MET A 7 5.86 26.32 -31.93
N ARG A 8 5.28 27.49 -31.62
CA ARG A 8 4.25 27.64 -30.58
C ARG A 8 2.96 26.86 -30.90
N ASN A 9 2.64 26.71 -32.18
CA ASN A 9 1.45 25.96 -32.61
C ASN A 9 1.66 24.44 -32.57
N LYS A 10 2.90 23.94 -32.76
CA LYS A 10 3.27 22.53 -32.56
C LYS A 10 3.24 22.16 -31.08
N GLU A 11 3.77 23.04 -30.23
CA GLU A 11 3.79 22.84 -28.77
C GLU A 11 2.36 22.82 -28.18
N ASN A 12 1.49 23.73 -28.62
CA ASN A 12 0.07 23.74 -28.23
C ASN A 12 -0.73 22.53 -28.77
N ARG A 13 -0.38 21.96 -29.92
CA ARG A 13 -0.98 20.70 -30.39
C ARG A 13 -0.48 19.50 -29.60
N SER A 14 0.80 19.48 -29.20
CA SER A 14 1.36 18.45 -28.33
C SER A 14 0.65 18.45 -26.97
N LEU A 15 0.46 19.61 -26.36
CA LEU A 15 -0.23 19.75 -25.05
C LEU A 15 -1.74 19.40 -25.12
N LYS A 16 -2.41 19.64 -26.26
CA LYS A 16 -3.82 19.25 -26.44
C LYS A 16 -4.06 17.74 -26.54
N ASN A 17 -3.06 16.98 -26.99
CA ASN A 17 -3.17 15.52 -27.11
C ASN A 17 -2.96 14.77 -25.79
N TYR A 18 -2.56 15.46 -24.69
CA TYR A 18 -2.40 14.89 -23.35
C TYR A 18 -3.63 15.05 -22.44
N THR A 19 -4.77 15.54 -22.95
CA THR A 19 -6.02 15.42 -22.20
C THR A 19 -6.41 13.95 -22.16
N LEU A 20 -5.96 13.27 -21.07
CA LEU A 20 -6.41 11.92 -20.78
C LEU A 20 -7.93 11.87 -20.91
N THR A 21 -8.46 11.01 -21.76
CA THR A 21 -9.89 10.70 -21.78
C THR A 21 -10.31 10.24 -20.38
N GLY A 22 -11.55 10.41 -20.00
CA GLY A 22 -12.02 9.98 -18.66
C GLY A 22 -11.65 8.54 -18.35
N GLY A 23 -11.75 7.63 -19.35
CA GLY A 23 -11.38 6.23 -19.22
C GLY A 23 -9.90 5.98 -18.90
N ASN A 24 -9.00 6.72 -19.54
CA ASN A 24 -7.55 6.57 -19.29
C ASN A 24 -7.16 7.02 -17.88
N ARG A 25 -7.83 8.03 -17.32
CA ARG A 25 -7.62 8.46 -15.92
C ARG A 25 -8.10 7.40 -14.93
N GLU A 26 -9.23 6.75 -15.20
CA GLU A 26 -9.74 5.67 -14.35
C GLU A 26 -8.84 4.43 -14.40
N ALA A 27 -8.35 4.06 -15.58
CA ALA A 27 -7.40 2.97 -15.74
C ALA A 27 -6.08 3.23 -14.98
N ALA A 28 -5.51 4.43 -15.08
CA ALA A 28 -4.31 4.82 -14.32
C ALA A 28 -4.52 4.74 -12.80
N ARG A 29 -5.67 5.21 -12.31
CA ARG A 29 -6.04 5.08 -10.88
C ARG A 29 -6.20 3.63 -10.45
N ALA A 30 -6.75 2.77 -11.29
CA ALA A 30 -6.89 1.34 -11.03
C ALA A 30 -5.52 0.67 -10.90
N VAL A 31 -4.57 0.95 -11.79
CA VAL A 31 -3.20 0.44 -11.75
C VAL A 31 -2.50 0.82 -10.44
N GLY A 32 -2.59 2.09 -10.01
CA GLY A 32 -2.02 2.54 -8.75
C GLY A 32 -2.61 1.81 -7.53
N ARG A 33 -3.92 1.52 -7.53
CA ARG A 33 -4.57 0.74 -6.46
C ARG A 33 -4.13 -0.71 -6.43
N CYS A 34 -3.93 -1.34 -7.59
CA CYS A 34 -3.39 -2.69 -7.67
C CYS A 34 -1.99 -2.79 -7.07
N PHE A 35 -1.14 -1.78 -7.28
CA PHE A 35 0.18 -1.73 -6.66
C PHE A 35 0.10 -1.66 -5.13
N GLY A 36 -0.75 -0.80 -4.57
CA GLY A 36 -1.00 -0.77 -3.12
C GLY A 36 -1.53 -2.11 -2.58
N ALA A 37 -2.43 -2.76 -3.31
CA ALA A 37 -2.98 -4.06 -2.92
C ALA A 37 -1.92 -5.16 -2.87
N LEU A 38 -0.91 -5.15 -3.76
CA LEU A 38 0.23 -6.07 -3.71
C LEU A 38 1.00 -5.94 -2.39
N PHE A 39 1.32 -4.70 -2.00
CA PHE A 39 1.98 -4.45 -0.72
C PHE A 39 1.13 -4.93 0.45
N PHE A 40 -0.13 -4.55 0.52
CA PHE A 40 -1.03 -4.93 1.61
C PHE A 40 -1.21 -6.43 1.73
N SER A 41 -1.27 -7.16 0.60
CA SER A 41 -1.42 -8.61 0.63
C SER A 41 -0.18 -9.32 1.17
N ILE A 42 1.01 -8.94 0.71
CA ILE A 42 2.27 -9.55 1.14
C ILE A 42 2.54 -9.25 2.62
N PHE A 43 2.52 -7.96 3.00
CA PHE A 43 2.78 -7.57 4.38
C PHE A 43 1.70 -8.05 5.33
N GLY A 44 0.43 -8.05 4.92
CA GLY A 44 -0.65 -8.63 5.70
C GLY A 44 -0.45 -10.12 5.94
N GLY A 45 0.02 -10.87 4.94
CA GLY A 45 0.39 -12.28 5.07
C GLY A 45 1.53 -12.49 6.07
N LEU A 46 2.59 -11.67 6.02
CA LEU A 46 3.71 -11.73 6.97
C LEU A 46 3.25 -11.48 8.42
N TRP A 47 2.38 -10.49 8.64
CA TRP A 47 1.80 -10.23 9.95
C TRP A 47 0.94 -11.40 10.45
N LEU A 48 0.15 -12.04 9.57
CA LEU A 48 -0.65 -13.21 9.95
C LEU A 48 0.22 -14.43 10.26
N LEU A 49 1.34 -14.64 9.55
CA LEU A 49 2.32 -15.68 9.89
C LEU A 49 2.94 -15.42 11.26
N LEU A 50 3.35 -14.17 11.54
CA LEU A 50 3.86 -13.77 12.85
C LEU A 50 2.83 -14.01 13.96
N SER A 51 1.57 -13.68 13.72
CA SER A 51 0.48 -13.96 14.66
C SER A 51 0.33 -15.45 14.93
N ALA A 52 0.32 -16.27 13.89
CA ALA A 52 0.21 -17.72 14.02
C ALA A 52 1.41 -18.31 14.80
N TYR A 53 2.60 -17.78 14.58
CA TYR A 53 3.81 -18.14 15.33
C TYR A 53 3.69 -17.77 16.82
N ALA A 54 3.31 -16.52 17.12
CA ALA A 54 3.18 -16.03 18.49
C ALA A 54 2.06 -16.71 19.29
N PHE A 55 1.02 -17.21 18.62
CA PHE A 55 0.01 -18.07 19.25
C PHE A 55 0.44 -19.53 19.40
N GLY A 56 1.66 -19.90 19.00
CA GLY A 56 2.11 -21.30 19.01
C GLY A 56 1.34 -22.21 18.04
N ARG A 57 0.72 -21.63 17.02
CA ARG A 57 -0.18 -22.31 16.08
C ARG A 57 0.32 -22.28 14.64
N LEU A 58 1.62 -22.17 14.44
CA LEU A 58 2.24 -22.17 13.11
C LEU A 58 2.37 -23.62 12.61
N ASP A 59 1.38 -24.08 11.87
CA ASP A 59 1.33 -25.40 11.22
C ASP A 59 1.31 -25.28 9.69
N ARG A 60 1.56 -26.40 9.01
CA ARG A 60 1.62 -26.45 7.55
C ARG A 60 0.32 -25.99 6.88
N LEU A 61 -0.84 -26.31 7.50
CA LEU A 61 -2.14 -25.92 6.97
C LEU A 61 -2.32 -24.42 6.99
N ARG A 62 -2.00 -23.75 8.13
CA ARG A 62 -2.11 -22.28 8.25
C ARG A 62 -1.14 -21.56 7.35
N ILE A 63 0.10 -22.05 7.24
CA ILE A 63 1.08 -21.51 6.29
C ILE A 63 0.52 -21.62 4.87
N GLY A 64 -0.01 -22.78 4.48
CA GLY A 64 -0.59 -23.00 3.17
C GLY A 64 -1.80 -22.09 2.89
N LEU A 65 -2.71 -21.92 3.86
CA LEU A 65 -3.87 -21.03 3.73
C LEU A 65 -3.46 -19.56 3.57
N ILE A 66 -2.52 -19.09 4.39
CA ILE A 66 -2.03 -17.70 4.30
C ILE A 66 -1.31 -17.48 2.97
N ALA A 67 -0.42 -18.39 2.57
CA ALA A 67 0.30 -18.31 1.30
C ALA A 67 -0.67 -18.37 0.11
N GLY A 68 -1.65 -19.27 0.13
CA GLY A 68 -2.69 -19.37 -0.90
C GLY A 68 -3.52 -18.09 -1.03
N ALA A 69 -3.90 -17.48 0.09
CA ALA A 69 -4.62 -16.20 0.09
C ALA A 69 -3.75 -15.05 -0.45
N VAL A 70 -2.46 -14.97 -0.05
CA VAL A 70 -1.52 -13.99 -0.62
C VAL A 70 -1.41 -14.17 -2.14
N LEU A 71 -1.22 -15.40 -2.61
CA LEU A 71 -1.14 -15.69 -4.05
C LEU A 71 -2.41 -15.29 -4.80
N LEU A 72 -3.59 -15.52 -4.22
CA LEU A 72 -4.87 -15.10 -4.80
C LEU A 72 -4.96 -13.58 -4.93
N PHE A 73 -4.62 -12.83 -3.88
CA PHE A 73 -4.57 -11.37 -3.93
C PHE A 73 -3.58 -10.86 -4.96
N VAL A 74 -2.36 -11.41 -4.99
CA VAL A 74 -1.30 -11.04 -5.94
C VAL A 74 -1.74 -11.34 -7.38
N ALA A 75 -2.26 -12.53 -7.64
CA ALA A 75 -2.74 -12.90 -8.98
C ALA A 75 -3.86 -11.97 -9.46
N THR A 76 -4.81 -11.64 -8.56
CA THR A 76 -5.89 -10.71 -8.87
C THR A 76 -5.36 -9.30 -9.16
N ALA A 77 -4.43 -8.80 -8.33
CA ALA A 77 -3.81 -7.49 -8.51
C ALA A 77 -3.05 -7.41 -9.84
N VAL A 78 -2.23 -8.42 -10.17
CA VAL A 78 -1.47 -8.48 -11.41
C VAL A 78 -2.40 -8.54 -12.62
N ARG A 79 -3.48 -9.34 -12.56
CA ARG A 79 -4.47 -9.43 -13.64
C ARG A 79 -5.15 -8.09 -13.91
N LEU A 80 -5.61 -7.40 -12.87
CA LEU A 80 -6.24 -6.08 -13.01
C LEU A 80 -5.24 -5.01 -13.48
N GLN A 81 -4.00 -5.06 -12.99
CA GLN A 81 -2.93 -4.15 -13.42
C GLN A 81 -2.61 -4.31 -14.91
N ARG A 82 -2.52 -5.55 -15.42
CA ARG A 82 -2.30 -5.81 -16.85
C ARG A 82 -3.42 -5.23 -17.69
N ARG A 83 -4.68 -5.49 -17.35
CA ARG A 83 -5.85 -4.91 -18.05
C ARG A 83 -5.81 -3.37 -18.07
N GLY A 84 -5.48 -2.74 -16.93
CA GLY A 84 -5.36 -1.29 -16.88
C GLY A 84 -4.23 -0.73 -17.74
N LYS A 85 -3.09 -1.43 -17.84
CA LYS A 85 -1.95 -1.02 -18.68
C LYS A 85 -2.24 -1.18 -20.18
N GLU A 86 -2.90 -2.26 -20.59
CA GLU A 86 -3.29 -2.53 -21.98
C GLU A 86 -4.25 -1.45 -22.54
N ALA A 87 -5.02 -0.83 -21.68
CA ALA A 87 -5.92 0.28 -22.03
C ALA A 87 -5.23 1.60 -22.34
N GLY A 88 -3.90 1.63 -22.37
CA GLY A 88 -3.15 2.84 -22.68
C GLY A 88 -3.26 3.88 -21.57
N THR A 89 -2.74 3.59 -20.38
CA THR A 89 -2.59 4.58 -19.32
C THR A 89 -1.68 5.69 -19.85
N GLY A 90 -2.28 6.82 -20.26
CA GLY A 90 -1.50 8.00 -20.63
C GLY A 90 -0.57 8.34 -19.47
N ALA A 91 0.72 8.46 -19.76
CA ALA A 91 1.71 8.79 -18.76
C ALA A 91 1.36 10.13 -18.09
N PHE A 92 1.40 10.17 -16.76
CA PHE A 92 1.43 11.45 -16.06
C PHE A 92 2.66 12.24 -16.54
N PRO A 93 2.66 13.58 -16.46
CA PRO A 93 3.86 14.36 -16.77
C PRO A 93 5.05 13.78 -16.04
N GLU A 94 6.12 13.48 -16.78
CA GLU A 94 7.29 12.72 -16.29
C GLU A 94 7.91 13.36 -15.04
N GLU A 95 7.91 14.71 -14.99
CA GLU A 95 8.42 15.45 -13.83
C GLU A 95 7.60 15.24 -12.56
N GLN A 96 6.27 15.21 -12.70
CA GLN A 96 5.39 14.97 -11.56
C GLN A 96 5.54 13.53 -11.06
N GLN A 97 5.65 12.57 -11.95
CA GLN A 97 5.87 11.17 -11.59
C GLN A 97 7.21 10.98 -10.89
N LYS A 98 8.31 11.55 -11.39
CA LYS A 98 9.64 11.52 -10.75
C LYS A 98 9.63 12.10 -9.35
N ARG A 99 8.92 13.22 -9.14
CA ARG A 99 8.79 13.85 -7.83
C ARG A 99 8.02 12.95 -6.86
N ASP A 100 6.90 12.39 -7.30
CA ASP A 100 6.05 11.53 -6.47
C ASP A 100 6.78 10.23 -6.11
N ASP A 101 7.51 9.63 -7.06
CA ASP A 101 8.33 8.42 -6.83
C ASP A 101 9.47 8.70 -5.85
N ARG A 102 10.12 9.87 -5.94
CA ARG A 102 11.17 10.26 -4.99
C ARG A 102 10.63 10.46 -3.58
N LEU A 103 9.51 11.16 -3.43
CA LEU A 103 8.86 11.36 -2.13
C LEU A 103 8.41 10.03 -1.52
N PHE A 104 7.81 9.16 -2.33
CA PHE A 104 7.44 7.81 -1.92
C PHE A 104 8.65 7.01 -1.46
N GLY A 105 9.76 7.07 -2.20
CA GLY A 105 11.02 6.44 -1.82
C GLY A 105 11.55 6.93 -0.47
N ILE A 106 11.54 8.24 -0.23
CA ILE A 106 11.98 8.85 1.04
C ILE A 106 11.09 8.38 2.19
N VAL A 107 9.77 8.44 2.04
CA VAL A 107 8.80 8.05 3.08
C VAL A 107 8.96 6.57 3.44
N ASN A 108 9.16 5.69 2.44
CA ASN A 108 9.42 4.26 2.68
C ASN A 108 10.80 4.02 3.33
N ALA A 109 11.84 4.75 2.93
CA ALA A 109 13.16 4.63 3.54
C ALA A 109 13.14 5.03 5.01
N VAL A 110 12.45 6.12 5.37
CA VAL A 110 12.27 6.56 6.76
C VAL A 110 11.51 5.50 7.56
N GLN A 111 10.43 4.95 7.01
CA GLN A 111 9.68 3.86 7.65
C GLN A 111 10.56 2.64 7.86
N GLY A 112 11.28 2.20 6.83
CA GLY A 112 12.16 1.04 6.89
C GLY A 112 13.25 1.22 7.95
N LEU A 113 13.88 2.40 8.00
CA LEU A 113 14.88 2.75 9.01
C LEU A 113 14.27 2.74 10.42
N ALA A 114 13.08 3.34 10.61
CA ALA A 114 12.41 3.36 11.90
C ALA A 114 12.07 1.96 12.40
N ILE A 115 11.56 1.06 11.55
CA ILE A 115 11.29 -0.34 11.89
C ILE A 115 12.59 -1.09 12.19
N PHE A 116 13.65 -0.87 11.39
CA PHE A 116 14.95 -1.48 11.61
C PHE A 116 15.53 -1.08 12.97
N LEU A 117 15.49 0.19 13.33
CA LEU A 117 15.96 0.68 14.62
C LEU A 117 15.11 0.13 15.76
N ASP A 118 13.79 0.11 15.62
CA ASP A 118 12.88 -0.49 16.60
C ASP A 118 13.24 -1.96 16.86
N LEU A 119 13.26 -2.79 15.83
CA LEU A 119 13.53 -4.23 15.98
C LEU A 119 14.98 -4.56 16.38
N SER A 120 15.94 -3.67 16.14
CA SER A 120 17.36 -3.88 16.48
C SER A 120 17.71 -3.42 17.89
N LEU A 121 17.10 -2.35 18.36
CA LEU A 121 17.50 -1.70 19.63
C LEU A 121 16.51 -1.99 20.75
N LEU A 122 15.22 -1.93 20.49
CA LEU A 122 14.19 -2.01 21.52
C LEU A 122 14.15 -3.37 22.24
N PRO A 123 14.35 -4.54 21.57
CA PRO A 123 14.39 -5.84 22.23
C PRO A 123 15.49 -5.97 23.30
N LYS A 124 16.54 -5.14 23.21
CA LYS A 124 17.66 -5.12 24.17
C LYS A 124 17.35 -4.29 25.42
N THR A 125 16.20 -3.67 25.50
CA THR A 125 15.75 -2.81 26.60
C THR A 125 14.63 -3.47 27.38
N ARG A 126 14.29 -2.91 28.53
CA ARG A 126 13.09 -3.30 29.31
C ARG A 126 11.77 -3.14 28.55
N TYR A 127 11.78 -2.41 27.43
CA TYR A 127 10.62 -2.15 26.59
C TYR A 127 10.52 -3.08 25.39
N GLY A 128 11.39 -4.09 25.26
CA GLY A 128 11.46 -5.00 24.13
C GLY A 128 10.14 -5.69 23.79
N GLN A 129 9.29 -5.94 24.77
CA GLN A 129 7.97 -6.50 24.56
C GLN A 129 7.07 -5.65 23.64
N PHE A 130 7.31 -4.34 23.50
CA PHE A 130 6.50 -3.42 22.70
C PHE A 130 6.95 -3.32 21.24
N SER A 131 8.07 -3.92 20.83
CA SER A 131 8.66 -3.76 19.50
C SER A 131 7.64 -3.99 18.39
N PHE A 132 6.88 -5.07 18.42
CA PHE A 132 5.89 -5.33 17.36
C PHE A 132 4.72 -4.36 17.36
N SER A 133 4.28 -3.86 18.53
CA SER A 133 3.25 -2.83 18.60
C SER A 133 3.77 -1.49 18.08
N ILE A 134 5.03 -1.16 18.37
CA ILE A 134 5.69 0.04 17.85
C ILE A 134 5.91 -0.08 16.34
N ALA A 135 6.34 -1.24 15.83
CA ALA A 135 6.43 -1.48 14.39
C ALA A 135 5.07 -1.30 13.69
N ALA A 136 3.98 -1.84 14.26
CA ALA A 136 2.63 -1.64 13.73
C ALA A 136 2.20 -0.16 13.79
N LEU A 137 2.56 0.57 14.84
CA LEU A 137 2.32 1.99 14.98
C LEU A 137 3.08 2.80 13.92
N ILE A 138 4.37 2.49 13.68
CA ILE A 138 5.19 3.12 12.64
C ILE A 138 4.53 2.92 11.27
N VAL A 139 4.08 1.69 10.97
CA VAL A 139 3.36 1.38 9.72
C VAL A 139 2.05 2.18 9.65
N GLY A 140 1.28 2.26 10.74
CA GLY A 140 0.05 3.05 10.79
C GLY A 140 0.30 4.53 10.51
N LEU A 141 1.28 5.13 11.17
CA LEU A 141 1.65 6.54 11.00
C LEU A 141 2.18 6.85 9.60
N HIS A 142 2.91 5.91 8.98
CA HIS A 142 3.39 6.04 7.61
C HIS A 142 2.23 6.31 6.62
N PHE A 143 1.07 5.67 6.82
CA PHE A 143 -0.09 5.88 5.96
C PHE A 143 -0.65 7.30 6.01
N PHE A 144 -0.41 8.08 7.06
CA PHE A 144 -0.78 9.50 7.11
C PHE A 144 0.14 10.38 6.27
N ALA A 145 1.36 9.95 5.98
CA ALA A 145 2.29 10.68 5.11
C ALA A 145 2.00 10.49 3.62
N LEU A 146 1.26 9.45 3.22
CA LEU A 146 0.97 9.12 1.82
C LEU A 146 -0.15 9.93 1.13
N PRO A 147 -1.21 10.46 1.80
CA PRO A 147 -2.33 11.15 1.15
C PRO A 147 -1.95 12.37 0.32
N PRO A 148 -0.96 13.19 0.68
CA PRO A 148 -0.49 14.28 -0.18
C PRO A 148 -0.01 13.80 -1.55
N LEU A 149 0.58 12.58 -1.60
CA LEU A 149 1.07 11.94 -2.83
C LEU A 149 -0.07 11.32 -3.65
N TYR A 150 -1.00 10.61 -3.01
CA TYR A 150 -1.97 9.77 -3.73
C TYR A 150 -3.42 10.24 -3.63
N ARG A 151 -3.73 11.28 -2.84
CA ARG A 151 -5.09 11.80 -2.60
C ARG A 151 -6.15 10.74 -2.26
N HIS A 152 -5.75 9.61 -1.64
CA HIS A 152 -6.65 8.50 -1.34
C HIS A 152 -7.00 8.45 0.15
N ARG A 153 -8.26 8.77 0.46
CA ARG A 153 -8.81 8.69 1.84
C ARG A 153 -8.72 7.26 2.43
N ALA A 154 -8.68 6.24 1.59
CA ALA A 154 -8.55 4.85 2.05
C ALA A 154 -7.27 4.59 2.85
N ASN A 155 -6.14 5.20 2.48
CA ASN A 155 -4.88 5.07 3.21
C ASN A 155 -4.98 5.67 4.63
N LEU A 156 -5.73 6.78 4.79
CA LEU A 156 -5.96 7.38 6.11
C LEU A 156 -6.74 6.43 7.03
N ILE A 157 -7.75 5.74 6.49
CA ILE A 157 -8.54 4.77 7.24
C ILE A 157 -7.67 3.59 7.66
N THR A 158 -6.86 3.04 6.73
CA THR A 158 -5.92 1.96 7.05
C THR A 158 -4.91 2.40 8.13
N GLY A 159 -4.33 3.60 7.99
CA GLY A 159 -3.41 4.15 8.98
C GLY A 159 -4.05 4.35 10.35
N ALA A 160 -5.26 4.91 10.40
CA ALA A 160 -6.00 5.10 11.64
C ALA A 160 -6.31 3.77 12.33
N LEU A 161 -6.80 2.78 11.59
CA LEU A 161 -7.10 1.45 12.13
C LEU A 161 -5.86 0.76 12.69
N LEU A 162 -4.73 0.79 11.96
CA LEU A 162 -3.46 0.22 12.43
C LEU A 162 -2.96 0.93 13.69
N THR A 163 -3.00 2.27 13.71
CA THR A 163 -2.56 3.08 14.84
C THR A 163 -3.39 2.78 16.09
N ILE A 164 -4.72 2.81 15.97
CA ILE A 164 -5.65 2.52 17.07
C ILE A 164 -5.44 1.10 17.57
N TRP A 165 -5.31 0.12 16.66
CA TRP A 165 -5.10 -1.28 17.00
C TRP A 165 -3.78 -1.51 17.72
N ALA A 166 -2.67 -0.92 17.24
CA ALA A 166 -1.36 -1.01 17.86
C ALA A 166 -1.36 -0.47 19.29
N ILE A 167 -1.97 0.70 19.50
CA ILE A 167 -2.11 1.31 20.82
C ILE A 167 -3.00 0.44 21.74
N ALA A 168 -4.14 -0.02 21.24
CA ALA A 168 -5.03 -0.89 22.01
C ALA A 168 -4.32 -2.17 22.46
N CYS A 169 -3.57 -2.83 21.58
CA CYS A 169 -2.81 -4.03 21.93
C CYS A 169 -1.72 -3.74 22.97
N ALA A 170 -1.01 -2.62 22.85
CA ALA A 170 0.02 -2.23 23.83
C ALA A 170 -0.57 -1.95 25.22
N LEU A 171 -1.81 -1.48 25.31
CA LEU A 171 -2.49 -1.20 26.58
C LEU A 171 -3.15 -2.45 27.18
N LEU A 172 -3.75 -3.31 26.36
CA LEU A 172 -4.61 -4.41 26.82
C LEU A 172 -3.86 -5.72 27.03
N PHE A 173 -2.77 -5.97 26.28
CA PHE A 173 -2.07 -7.24 26.30
C PHE A 173 -0.63 -7.08 26.81
N ARG A 174 0.01 -8.23 27.18
CA ARG A 174 1.41 -8.33 27.62
C ARG A 174 2.07 -9.56 27.02
N GLY A 175 3.40 -9.51 26.90
CA GLY A 175 4.20 -10.65 26.42
C GLY A 175 3.76 -11.14 25.04
N ASP A 176 3.77 -12.45 24.84
CA ASP A 176 3.45 -13.09 23.54
C ASP A 176 2.03 -12.81 23.07
N ALA A 177 1.06 -12.65 23.97
CA ALA A 177 -0.29 -12.28 23.62
C ALA A 177 -0.36 -10.90 22.93
N MET A 178 0.46 -9.94 23.38
CA MET A 178 0.53 -8.61 22.73
C MET A 178 1.06 -8.75 21.30
N ILE A 179 2.13 -9.53 21.08
CA ILE A 179 2.69 -9.79 19.76
C ILE A 179 1.63 -10.45 18.86
N ALA A 180 1.00 -11.50 19.36
CA ALA A 180 0.02 -12.29 18.63
C ALA A 180 -1.18 -11.46 18.17
N TRP A 181 -1.80 -10.69 19.09
CA TRP A 181 -2.96 -9.85 18.77
C TRP A 181 -2.59 -8.65 17.92
N THR A 182 -1.43 -7.99 18.17
CA THR A 182 -0.95 -6.91 17.30
C THR A 182 -0.81 -7.39 15.87
N ALA A 183 -0.14 -8.53 15.70
CA ALA A 183 0.11 -9.11 14.40
C ALA A 183 -1.18 -9.57 13.69
N LEU A 184 -2.12 -10.18 14.44
CA LEU A 184 -3.41 -10.59 13.89
C LEU A 184 -4.17 -9.39 13.32
N GLY A 185 -4.36 -8.35 14.11
CA GLY A 185 -5.12 -7.18 13.68
C GLY A 185 -4.43 -6.42 12.54
N ALA A 186 -3.10 -6.26 12.60
CA ALA A 186 -2.35 -5.65 11.50
C ALA A 186 -2.54 -6.43 10.19
N GLY A 187 -2.42 -7.75 10.23
CA GLY A 187 -2.63 -8.61 9.08
C GLY A 187 -4.04 -8.52 8.50
N VAL A 188 -5.06 -8.58 9.36
CA VAL A 188 -6.48 -8.47 8.96
C VAL A 188 -6.79 -7.08 8.36
N ILE A 189 -6.31 -6.00 8.98
CA ILE A 189 -6.51 -4.63 8.48
C ILE A 189 -5.86 -4.47 7.11
N LEU A 190 -4.63 -4.95 6.92
CA LEU A 190 -3.93 -4.87 5.64
C LEU A 190 -4.62 -5.71 4.55
N TRP A 191 -5.07 -6.92 4.86
CA TRP A 191 -5.82 -7.75 3.91
C TRP A 191 -7.19 -7.15 3.57
N GLY A 192 -7.89 -6.58 4.54
CA GLY A 192 -9.12 -5.83 4.30
C GLY A 192 -8.89 -4.64 3.36
N SER A 193 -7.78 -3.92 3.58
CA SER A 193 -7.37 -2.80 2.71
C SER A 193 -6.99 -3.27 1.31
N SER A 194 -6.31 -4.42 1.18
CA SER A 194 -6.01 -5.05 -0.12
C SER A 194 -7.29 -5.41 -0.88
N ALA A 195 -8.22 -6.10 -0.23
CA ALA A 195 -9.50 -6.47 -0.82
C ALA A 195 -10.29 -5.24 -1.29
N TRP A 196 -10.35 -4.18 -0.46
CA TRP A 196 -11.00 -2.92 -0.80
C TRP A 196 -10.34 -2.25 -2.03
N ALA A 197 -9.00 -2.23 -2.07
CA ALA A 197 -8.25 -1.65 -3.18
C ALA A 197 -8.53 -2.40 -4.49
N LEU A 198 -8.56 -3.73 -4.48
CA LEU A 198 -8.86 -4.57 -5.64
C LEU A 198 -10.30 -4.42 -6.12
N MET A 199 -11.28 -4.41 -5.19
CA MET A 199 -12.68 -4.16 -5.55
C MET A 199 -12.85 -2.80 -6.20
N THR A 200 -12.17 -1.79 -5.69
CA THR A 200 -12.27 -0.43 -6.24
C THR A 200 -11.54 -0.33 -7.59
N ALA A 201 -10.38 -0.98 -7.76
CA ALA A 201 -9.68 -1.07 -9.04
C ALA A 201 -10.55 -1.73 -10.11
N SER A 202 -11.20 -2.85 -9.77
CA SER A 202 -12.13 -3.55 -10.67
C SER A 202 -13.31 -2.67 -11.10
N ARG A 203 -13.87 -1.86 -10.16
CA ARG A 203 -14.97 -0.91 -10.49
C ARG A 203 -14.50 0.21 -11.43
N LEU A 204 -13.27 0.72 -11.23
CA LEU A 204 -12.69 1.76 -12.09
C LEU A 204 -12.47 1.24 -13.51
N LEU A 205 -11.93 0.01 -13.66
CA LEU A 205 -11.75 -0.60 -14.98
C LEU A 205 -13.08 -0.80 -15.71
N ARG A 206 -14.10 -1.29 -15.02
CA ARG A 206 -15.45 -1.42 -15.61
C ARG A 206 -16.02 -0.08 -16.08
N ARG A 207 -15.81 1.02 -15.35
CA ARG A 207 -16.22 2.37 -15.77
C ARG A 207 -15.43 2.88 -16.97
N ALA A 208 -14.19 2.42 -17.12
CA ALA A 208 -13.35 2.70 -18.27
C ALA A 208 -13.73 1.86 -19.53
N GLY A 209 -14.69 0.91 -19.40
CA GLY A 209 -15.09 0.02 -20.50
C GLY A 209 -14.21 -1.21 -20.67
N LEU A 210 -13.47 -1.63 -19.61
CA LEU A 210 -12.47 -2.69 -19.62
C LEU A 210 -12.86 -3.91 -18.77
#